data_f460ed455da734ef6dff7a53d0bae9a5
#
_entry.id   f460ed455da734ef6dff7a53d0bae9a5
#
_cell.length_a   1.000
_cell.length_b   1.000
_cell.length_c   1.000
_cell.angle_alpha   90.00
_cell.angle_beta   90.00
_cell.angle_gamma   90.00
#
_symmetry.space_group_name_H-M   'P 1'
#
loop_
_entity.id
_entity.type
_entity.pdbx_description
1 polymer ?
#
loop_
_entity_poly.entity_id
_entity_poly.type
_entity_poly.pdbx_seq_one_letter_code
_entity_poly.pdbx_strand_id
1 'polypeptide(L)'
;MNKELLFKHNEDWTFETMSRVYDAVQEIVDQEIGFTYYPNQIEVVTSEQMLDSYATVGLPIFYDHWSFGKEFEQNRRQYQAGQMGLAYELVINSNPCISYNMETNTPTMMSLVIAHAAFGHNGFFKNNFLFKQWTDASAIVDYLTFAKRYIQQCEEKYGLADVELTLDACHALQNYGVDKYKRAPKKMSEEAKAARKHESTIENYDDVWSKTTSFSAQEPQESADGDNHEFEPEENILYFLE
;
A
#
# COMPACT_ATOMS: atom_id res chain seq x y z
N MET A 1 -40.90 -20.18 2.41
CA MET A 1 -39.71 -20.06 3.28
C MET A 1 -40.08 -19.18 4.48
N ASN A 2 -40.09 -19.73 5.71
CA ASN A 2 -40.15 -18.92 6.92
C ASN A 2 -38.85 -18.11 6.94
N LYS A 3 -38.97 -16.79 6.74
CA LYS A 3 -37.83 -15.88 6.89
C LYS A 3 -37.58 -15.74 8.40
N GLU A 4 -36.75 -16.60 8.93
CA GLU A 4 -36.25 -16.44 10.29
C GLU A 4 -35.35 -15.19 10.33
N LEU A 5 -35.57 -14.32 11.29
CA LEU A 5 -34.75 -13.12 11.45
C LEU A 5 -33.34 -13.53 11.87
N LEU A 6 -32.33 -13.00 11.21
CA LEU A 6 -30.93 -13.28 11.54
C LEU A 6 -30.56 -12.79 12.94
N PHE A 7 -31.15 -11.69 13.39
CA PHE A 7 -31.03 -11.13 14.74
C PHE A 7 -32.29 -10.34 15.11
N LYS A 8 -32.52 -10.12 16.40
CA LYS A 8 -33.67 -9.35 16.91
C LYS A 8 -33.33 -7.88 16.96
N HIS A 9 -34.35 -7.06 16.87
CA HIS A 9 -34.21 -5.60 17.06
C HIS A 9 -33.66 -5.28 18.46
N ASN A 10 -32.61 -4.45 18.53
CA ASN A 10 -31.88 -4.08 19.77
C ASN A 10 -31.09 -5.26 20.42
N GLU A 11 -30.81 -6.33 19.71
CA GLU A 11 -29.87 -7.36 20.16
C GLU A 11 -28.43 -6.89 19.88
N ASP A 12 -27.53 -7.11 20.83
CA ASP A 12 -26.10 -6.90 20.57
C ASP A 12 -25.59 -8.00 19.65
N TRP A 13 -24.61 -7.68 18.79
CA TRP A 13 -24.01 -8.69 17.96
C TRP A 13 -23.08 -9.61 18.79
N THR A 14 -23.04 -10.88 18.39
CA THR A 14 -22.14 -11.90 18.92
C THR A 14 -21.45 -12.59 17.77
N PHE A 15 -20.39 -13.32 18.02
CA PHE A 15 -19.73 -14.13 16.98
C PHE A 15 -20.68 -15.13 16.31
N GLU A 16 -21.64 -15.68 17.07
CA GLU A 16 -22.66 -16.56 16.52
C GLU A 16 -23.60 -15.81 15.56
N THR A 17 -24.02 -14.59 15.94
CA THR A 17 -24.85 -13.74 15.08
C THR A 17 -24.11 -13.34 13.82
N MET A 18 -22.83 -12.98 13.95
CA MET A 18 -21.96 -12.68 12.80
C MET A 18 -21.81 -13.87 11.86
N SER A 19 -21.57 -15.07 12.40
CA SER A 19 -21.46 -16.29 11.59
C SER A 19 -22.74 -16.57 10.82
N ARG A 20 -23.91 -16.44 11.46
CA ARG A 20 -25.22 -16.61 10.77
C ARG A 20 -25.42 -15.60 9.65
N VAL A 21 -25.02 -14.33 9.88
CA VAL A 21 -25.10 -13.30 8.84
C VAL A 21 -24.14 -13.63 7.70
N TYR A 22 -22.91 -14.01 8.03
CA TYR A 22 -21.91 -14.39 7.03
C TYR A 22 -22.41 -15.54 6.15
N ASP A 23 -22.90 -16.63 6.78
CA ASP A 23 -23.41 -17.81 6.08
C ASP A 23 -24.60 -17.45 5.17
N ALA A 24 -25.51 -16.60 5.63
CA ALA A 24 -26.65 -16.15 4.84
C ALA A 24 -26.23 -15.30 3.63
N VAL A 25 -25.25 -14.42 3.80
CA VAL A 25 -24.71 -13.60 2.71
C VAL A 25 -23.94 -14.48 1.72
N GLN A 26 -23.15 -15.44 2.23
CA GLN A 26 -22.42 -16.39 1.42
C GLN A 26 -23.36 -17.21 0.55
N GLU A 27 -24.46 -17.73 1.11
CA GLU A 27 -25.46 -18.48 0.34
C GLU A 27 -26.03 -17.65 -0.80
N ILE A 28 -26.36 -16.38 -0.58
CA ILE A 28 -26.86 -15.49 -1.62
C ILE A 28 -25.80 -15.27 -2.70
N VAL A 29 -24.54 -15.02 -2.30
CA VAL A 29 -23.44 -14.79 -3.25
C VAL A 29 -23.20 -16.02 -4.10
N ASP A 30 -23.15 -17.20 -3.50
CA ASP A 30 -22.82 -18.44 -4.19
C ASP A 30 -23.97 -18.94 -5.09
N GLN A 31 -25.22 -18.77 -4.66
CA GLN A 31 -26.39 -19.33 -5.37
C GLN A 31 -27.05 -18.35 -6.35
N GLU A 32 -27.11 -17.06 -5.99
CA GLU A 32 -27.87 -16.09 -6.77
C GLU A 32 -26.98 -15.15 -7.60
N ILE A 33 -25.80 -14.75 -7.08
CA ILE A 33 -24.92 -13.79 -7.76
C ILE A 33 -23.83 -14.51 -8.56
N GLY A 34 -23.18 -15.51 -7.97
CA GLY A 34 -22.26 -16.41 -8.66
C GLY A 34 -20.87 -15.86 -8.98
N PHE A 35 -20.36 -14.82 -8.26
CA PHE A 35 -18.98 -14.39 -8.42
C PHE A 35 -18.04 -15.13 -7.47
N THR A 36 -16.76 -15.19 -7.84
CA THR A 36 -15.72 -15.82 -7.02
C THR A 36 -15.04 -14.80 -6.10
N TYR A 37 -14.62 -15.24 -4.92
CA TYR A 37 -13.89 -14.43 -3.92
C TYR A 37 -12.78 -15.26 -3.29
N TYR A 38 -11.84 -14.59 -2.56
CA TYR A 38 -10.84 -15.29 -1.74
C TYR A 38 -11.48 -15.79 -0.44
N PRO A 39 -10.92 -16.81 0.24
CA PRO A 39 -11.31 -17.11 1.61
C PRO A 39 -11.28 -15.85 2.47
N ASN A 40 -12.27 -15.67 3.33
CA ASN A 40 -12.37 -14.49 4.19
C ASN A 40 -11.75 -14.76 5.56
N GLN A 41 -11.04 -13.74 6.07
CA GLN A 41 -10.59 -13.63 7.45
C GLN A 41 -11.18 -12.34 8.01
N ILE A 42 -12.21 -12.47 8.87
CA ILE A 42 -12.89 -11.34 9.49
C ILE A 42 -12.36 -11.17 10.90
N GLU A 43 -11.85 -10.00 11.21
CA GLU A 43 -11.36 -9.62 12.53
C GLU A 43 -12.17 -8.45 13.08
N VAL A 44 -12.57 -8.54 14.34
CA VAL A 44 -13.24 -7.46 15.04
C VAL A 44 -12.19 -6.66 15.79
N VAL A 45 -12.14 -5.36 15.50
CA VAL A 45 -11.10 -4.46 16.00
C VAL A 45 -11.69 -3.31 16.83
N THR A 46 -10.92 -2.87 17.80
CA THR A 46 -11.24 -1.67 18.60
C THR A 46 -10.95 -0.40 17.80
N SER A 47 -11.44 0.74 18.30
CA SER A 47 -11.13 2.05 17.70
C SER A 47 -9.61 2.33 17.67
N GLU A 48 -8.87 1.89 18.69
CA GLU A 48 -7.41 2.09 18.77
C GLU A 48 -6.68 1.23 17.73
N GLN A 49 -7.10 -0.02 17.54
CA GLN A 49 -6.56 -0.91 16.50
C GLN A 49 -6.87 -0.38 15.09
N MET A 50 -8.04 0.22 14.89
CA MET A 50 -8.37 0.85 13.61
C MET A 50 -7.49 2.10 13.35
N LEU A 51 -7.23 2.91 14.38
CA LEU A 51 -6.31 4.05 14.28
C LEU A 51 -4.87 3.61 13.97
N ASP A 52 -4.42 2.50 14.56
CA ASP A 52 -3.12 1.90 14.27
C ASP A 52 -3.04 1.45 12.80
N SER A 53 -4.10 0.82 12.30
CA SER A 53 -4.20 0.44 10.90
C SER A 53 -4.14 1.66 9.96
N TYR A 54 -4.70 2.80 10.34
CA TYR A 54 -4.56 4.03 9.55
C TYR A 54 -3.13 4.54 9.53
N ALA A 55 -2.42 4.47 10.65
CA ALA A 55 -1.04 4.92 10.73
C ALA A 55 -0.09 4.08 9.85
N THR A 56 -0.46 2.82 9.58
CA THR A 56 0.28 1.91 8.70
C THR A 56 -0.33 1.76 7.30
N VAL A 57 -1.15 2.73 6.89
CA VAL A 57 -1.82 2.76 5.57
C VAL A 57 -2.64 1.49 5.30
N GLY A 58 -3.20 0.89 6.35
CA GLY A 58 -4.01 -0.32 6.25
C GLY A 58 -3.23 -1.61 6.03
N LEU A 59 -1.90 -1.59 6.11
CA LEU A 59 -1.11 -2.81 5.93
C LEU A 59 -1.06 -3.62 7.25
N PRO A 60 -1.23 -4.96 7.19
CA PRO A 60 -1.32 -5.80 8.38
C PRO A 60 0.03 -6.05 9.07
N ILE A 61 1.12 -5.86 8.35
CA ILE A 61 2.49 -6.03 8.82
C ILE A 61 3.30 -4.86 8.31
N PHE A 62 4.05 -4.21 9.22
CA PHE A 62 4.87 -3.07 8.86
C PHE A 62 6.23 -3.11 9.57
N TYR A 63 7.23 -2.41 9.04
CA TYR A 63 8.51 -2.20 9.71
C TYR A 63 8.40 -1.10 10.76
N ASP A 64 9.35 -1.06 11.69
CA ASP A 64 9.33 -0.07 12.76
C ASP A 64 9.90 1.26 12.26
N HIS A 65 9.14 2.35 12.40
CA HIS A 65 9.57 3.70 12.06
C HIS A 65 8.79 4.73 12.90
N TRP A 66 9.46 5.77 13.37
CA TRP A 66 8.88 6.80 14.23
C TRP A 66 7.67 7.53 13.61
N SER A 67 7.63 7.65 12.29
CA SER A 67 6.55 8.34 11.58
C SER A 67 5.19 7.69 11.81
N PHE A 68 5.13 6.37 11.94
CA PHE A 68 3.87 5.65 12.19
C PHE A 68 3.32 5.96 13.58
N GLY A 69 4.17 6.03 14.59
CA GLY A 69 3.75 6.43 15.94
C GLY A 69 3.29 7.88 15.99
N LYS A 70 3.92 8.77 15.23
CA LYS A 70 3.50 10.17 15.10
C LYS A 70 2.13 10.26 14.40
N GLU A 71 1.92 9.53 13.32
CA GLU A 71 0.65 9.48 12.59
C GLU A 71 -0.47 8.92 13.48
N PHE A 72 -0.21 7.82 14.20
CA PHE A 72 -1.14 7.26 15.17
C PHE A 72 -1.59 8.30 16.20
N GLU A 73 -0.64 9.01 16.82
CA GLU A 73 -0.93 10.00 17.85
C GLU A 73 -1.69 11.20 17.28
N GLN A 74 -1.41 11.61 16.06
CA GLN A 74 -2.15 12.66 15.36
C GLN A 74 -3.60 12.23 15.09
N ASN A 75 -3.79 11.05 14.53
CA ASN A 75 -5.11 10.49 14.23
C ASN A 75 -5.93 10.30 15.52
N ARG A 76 -5.30 9.80 16.59
CA ARG A 76 -5.93 9.65 17.91
C ARG A 76 -6.45 10.97 18.47
N ARG A 77 -5.65 12.04 18.39
CA ARG A 77 -6.04 13.38 18.85
C ARG A 77 -7.21 13.94 18.04
N GLN A 78 -7.18 13.78 16.72
CA GLN A 78 -8.26 14.22 15.84
C GLN A 78 -9.56 13.45 16.12
N TYR A 79 -9.47 12.15 16.34
CA TYR A 79 -10.59 11.31 16.70
C TYR A 79 -11.19 11.71 18.05
N GLN A 80 -10.38 11.88 19.09
CA GLN A 80 -10.81 12.32 20.42
C GLN A 80 -11.44 13.73 20.40
N ALA A 81 -10.96 14.60 19.53
CA ALA A 81 -11.52 15.94 19.33
C ALA A 81 -12.80 15.95 18.48
N GLY A 82 -13.25 14.79 17.98
CA GLY A 82 -14.41 14.69 17.08
C GLY A 82 -14.19 15.29 15.68
N GLN A 83 -12.94 15.50 15.29
CA GLN A 83 -12.56 16.05 14.00
C GLN A 83 -12.36 14.97 12.93
N MET A 84 -12.25 13.72 13.34
CA MET A 84 -12.07 12.56 12.48
C MET A 84 -13.06 11.46 12.87
N GLY A 85 -13.75 10.88 11.89
CA GLY A 85 -14.50 9.64 12.05
C GLY A 85 -13.62 8.43 11.70
N LEU A 86 -13.99 7.26 12.22
CA LEU A 86 -13.37 6.00 11.83
C LEU A 86 -14.24 5.29 10.79
N ALA A 87 -13.61 4.55 9.88
CA ALA A 87 -14.34 3.69 8.97
C ALA A 87 -14.98 2.52 9.74
N TYR A 88 -16.07 2.02 9.23
CA TYR A 88 -16.75 0.85 9.80
C TYR A 88 -15.99 -0.44 9.55
N GLU A 89 -15.21 -0.47 8.48
CA GLU A 89 -14.33 -1.56 8.06
C GLU A 89 -13.08 -1.06 7.35
N LEU A 90 -12.08 -1.94 7.31
CA LEU A 90 -10.89 -1.81 6.47
C LEU A 90 -10.61 -3.18 5.86
N VAL A 91 -10.42 -3.23 4.54
CA VAL A 91 -10.26 -4.49 3.80
C VAL A 91 -8.91 -4.53 3.10
N ILE A 92 -8.19 -5.63 3.30
CA ILE A 92 -6.86 -5.84 2.76
C ILE A 92 -6.97 -6.82 1.58
N ASN A 93 -6.45 -6.42 0.43
CA ASN A 93 -6.36 -7.28 -0.74
C ASN A 93 -5.28 -8.34 -0.53
N SER A 94 -5.66 -9.43 0.14
CA SER A 94 -4.81 -10.56 0.46
C SER A 94 -5.54 -11.87 0.23
N ASN A 95 -4.84 -12.99 0.32
CA ASN A 95 -5.41 -14.33 0.26
C ASN A 95 -4.90 -15.15 1.46
N PRO A 96 -5.73 -15.37 2.52
CA PRO A 96 -7.13 -14.96 2.64
C PRO A 96 -7.32 -13.45 2.66
N CYS A 97 -8.48 -12.95 2.21
CA CYS A 97 -8.86 -11.56 2.27
C CYS A 97 -9.16 -11.17 3.71
N ILE A 98 -8.39 -10.23 4.25
CA ILE A 98 -8.52 -9.79 5.65
C ILE A 98 -9.45 -8.59 5.70
N SER A 99 -10.44 -8.62 6.58
CA SER A 99 -11.30 -7.47 6.86
C SER A 99 -11.33 -7.16 8.35
N TYR A 100 -10.95 -5.94 8.70
CA TYR A 100 -11.06 -5.38 10.05
C TYR A 100 -12.40 -4.68 10.18
N ASN A 101 -13.26 -5.16 11.06
CA ASN A 101 -14.58 -4.61 11.31
C ASN A 101 -14.63 -3.99 12.69
N MET A 102 -15.14 -2.76 12.80
CA MET A 102 -15.22 -2.04 14.07
C MET A 102 -16.17 -2.74 15.05
N GLU A 103 -15.71 -2.95 16.29
CA GLU A 103 -16.52 -3.54 17.36
C GLU A 103 -17.75 -2.69 17.74
N THR A 104 -17.69 -1.38 17.51
CA THR A 104 -18.78 -0.45 17.83
C THR A 104 -19.88 -0.43 16.77
N ASN A 105 -19.77 -1.19 15.69
CA ASN A 105 -20.82 -1.31 14.69
C ASN A 105 -22.07 -1.92 15.30
N THR A 106 -23.23 -1.34 14.99
CA THR A 106 -24.51 -1.97 15.36
C THR A 106 -24.74 -3.27 14.60
N PRO A 107 -25.59 -4.19 15.03
CA PRO A 107 -25.86 -5.44 14.30
C PRO A 107 -26.24 -5.23 12.83
N THR A 108 -27.05 -4.23 12.55
CA THR A 108 -27.43 -3.88 11.17
C THR A 108 -26.23 -3.38 10.38
N MET A 109 -25.40 -2.51 10.96
CA MET A 109 -24.19 -2.04 10.31
C MET A 109 -23.20 -3.17 10.11
N MET A 110 -22.99 -4.03 11.11
CA MET A 110 -22.12 -5.20 10.99
C MET A 110 -22.57 -6.13 9.87
N SER A 111 -23.87 -6.33 9.66
CA SER A 111 -24.39 -7.13 8.55
C SER A 111 -24.09 -6.51 7.19
N LEU A 112 -24.23 -5.17 7.06
CA LEU A 112 -23.87 -4.46 5.83
C LEU A 112 -22.35 -4.52 5.57
N VAL A 113 -21.56 -4.34 6.64
CA VAL A 113 -20.10 -4.40 6.56
C VAL A 113 -19.63 -5.79 6.14
N ILE A 114 -20.19 -6.87 6.70
CA ILE A 114 -19.85 -8.23 6.28
C ILE A 114 -20.14 -8.43 4.79
N ALA A 115 -21.31 -8.02 4.32
CA ALA A 115 -21.64 -8.14 2.90
C ALA A 115 -20.71 -7.28 2.02
N HIS A 116 -20.42 -6.05 2.43
CA HIS A 116 -19.61 -5.11 1.69
C HIS A 116 -18.11 -5.49 1.69
N ALA A 117 -17.54 -5.79 2.86
CA ALA A 117 -16.13 -6.11 3.01
C ALA A 117 -15.79 -7.53 2.51
N ALA A 118 -16.44 -8.54 3.13
CA ALA A 118 -16.07 -9.93 2.90
C ALA A 118 -16.46 -10.45 1.51
N PHE A 119 -17.47 -9.88 0.88
CA PHE A 119 -17.92 -10.32 -0.44
C PHE A 119 -17.77 -9.23 -1.50
N GLY A 120 -18.17 -7.97 -1.22
CA GLY A 120 -18.10 -6.89 -2.18
C GLY A 120 -16.64 -6.54 -2.54
N HIS A 121 -15.85 -6.06 -1.59
CA HIS A 121 -14.44 -5.73 -1.81
C HIS A 121 -13.62 -6.96 -2.21
N ASN A 122 -13.78 -8.08 -1.52
CA ASN A 122 -13.08 -9.32 -1.82
C ASN A 122 -13.35 -9.81 -3.25
N GLY A 123 -14.63 -9.86 -3.63
CA GLY A 123 -15.02 -10.24 -4.98
C GLY A 123 -14.47 -9.27 -6.04
N PHE A 124 -14.46 -7.97 -5.74
CA PHE A 124 -13.88 -6.96 -6.62
C PHE A 124 -12.37 -7.16 -6.77
N PHE A 125 -11.62 -7.34 -5.69
CA PHE A 125 -10.18 -7.58 -5.73
C PHE A 125 -9.83 -8.81 -6.58
N LYS A 126 -10.57 -9.91 -6.37
CA LYS A 126 -10.30 -11.17 -7.07
C LYS A 126 -10.63 -11.11 -8.56
N ASN A 127 -11.66 -10.36 -8.96
CA ASN A 127 -12.18 -10.42 -10.33
C ASN A 127 -11.80 -9.21 -11.19
N ASN A 128 -11.45 -8.07 -10.60
CA ASN A 128 -11.06 -6.89 -11.35
C ASN A 128 -9.67 -7.07 -11.98
N PHE A 129 -9.58 -6.80 -13.30
CA PHE A 129 -8.34 -7.03 -14.05
C PHE A 129 -7.19 -6.09 -13.61
N LEU A 130 -7.49 -4.88 -13.13
CA LEU A 130 -6.46 -3.95 -12.64
C LEU A 130 -5.77 -4.50 -11.40
N PHE A 131 -6.54 -5.02 -10.43
CA PHE A 131 -5.95 -5.64 -9.25
C PHE A 131 -5.10 -6.87 -9.61
N LYS A 132 -5.54 -7.70 -10.54
CA LYS A 132 -4.77 -8.85 -11.03
C LYS A 132 -3.48 -8.44 -11.78
N GLN A 133 -3.49 -7.27 -12.38
CA GLN A 133 -2.33 -6.77 -13.13
C GLN A 133 -1.26 -6.15 -12.23
N TRP A 134 -1.67 -5.48 -11.14
CA TRP A 134 -0.80 -4.64 -10.32
C TRP A 134 -0.54 -5.16 -8.91
N THR A 135 -1.31 -6.15 -8.45
CA THR A 135 -1.20 -6.69 -7.10
C THR A 135 -1.21 -8.21 -7.12
N ASP A 136 -0.52 -8.83 -6.17
CA ASP A 136 -0.59 -10.25 -5.89
C ASP A 136 -1.11 -10.46 -4.48
N ALA A 137 -2.41 -10.74 -4.38
CA ALA A 137 -3.08 -10.96 -3.10
C ALA A 137 -2.49 -12.13 -2.31
N SER A 138 -1.93 -13.13 -2.99
CA SER A 138 -1.35 -14.31 -2.32
C SER A 138 0.05 -14.05 -1.78
N ALA A 139 0.78 -13.09 -2.34
CA ALA A 139 2.15 -12.81 -1.97
C ALA A 139 2.31 -11.64 -0.97
N ILE A 140 1.30 -10.78 -0.82
CA ILE A 140 1.46 -9.52 -0.08
C ILE A 140 1.88 -9.71 1.38
N VAL A 141 1.27 -10.65 2.11
CA VAL A 141 1.58 -10.89 3.52
C VAL A 141 3.00 -11.42 3.70
N ASP A 142 3.41 -12.35 2.83
CA ASP A 142 4.77 -12.89 2.83
C ASP A 142 5.80 -11.81 2.47
N TYR A 143 5.48 -10.98 1.50
CA TYR A 143 6.32 -9.85 1.10
C TYR A 143 6.50 -8.84 2.24
N LEU A 144 5.43 -8.45 2.93
CA LEU A 144 5.51 -7.53 4.07
C LEU A 144 6.32 -8.14 5.22
N THR A 145 6.16 -9.44 5.48
CA THR A 145 6.94 -10.18 6.48
C THR A 145 8.43 -10.19 6.11
N PHE A 146 8.73 -10.46 4.85
CA PHE A 146 10.09 -10.40 4.33
C PHE A 146 10.68 -8.99 4.47
N ALA A 147 9.95 -7.96 4.04
CA ALA A 147 10.41 -6.57 4.11
C ALA A 147 10.73 -6.14 5.54
N LYS A 148 9.83 -6.44 6.50
CA LYS A 148 10.08 -6.17 7.93
C LYS A 148 11.36 -6.85 8.41
N ARG A 149 11.51 -8.13 8.13
CA ARG A 149 12.70 -8.90 8.53
C ARG A 149 13.98 -8.37 7.87
N TYR A 150 13.90 -7.98 6.61
CA TYR A 150 15.04 -7.41 5.89
C TYR A 150 15.52 -6.10 6.54
N ILE A 151 14.61 -5.21 6.90
CA ILE A 151 14.96 -3.96 7.59
C ILE A 151 15.60 -4.25 8.95
N GLN A 152 15.05 -5.17 9.73
CA GLN A 152 15.64 -5.60 11.01
C GLN A 152 17.08 -6.13 10.83
N GLN A 153 17.32 -6.92 9.80
CA GLN A 153 18.68 -7.38 9.48
C GLN A 153 19.62 -6.24 9.08
N CYS A 154 19.10 -5.23 8.40
CA CYS A 154 19.87 -4.03 8.10
C CYS A 154 20.22 -3.24 9.37
N GLU A 155 19.29 -3.10 10.30
CA GLU A 155 19.51 -2.46 11.60
C GLU A 155 20.59 -3.18 12.43
N GLU A 156 20.54 -4.51 12.45
CA GLU A 156 21.57 -5.33 13.10
C GLU A 156 22.96 -5.17 12.47
N LYS A 157 23.01 -5.04 11.14
CA LYS A 157 24.27 -5.00 10.38
C LYS A 157 24.90 -3.60 10.30
N TYR A 158 24.10 -2.58 10.10
CA TYR A 158 24.56 -1.21 9.81
C TYR A 158 24.30 -0.24 10.96
N GLY A 159 23.49 -0.63 11.94
CA GLY A 159 23.06 0.21 13.05
C GLY A 159 21.73 0.92 12.77
N LEU A 160 20.98 1.13 13.86
CA LEU A 160 19.63 1.72 13.81
C LEU A 160 19.65 3.13 13.17
N ALA A 161 20.63 3.96 13.53
CA ALA A 161 20.67 5.35 13.09
C ALA A 161 20.84 5.50 11.56
N ASP A 162 21.68 4.68 10.94
CA ASP A 162 21.94 4.74 9.50
C ASP A 162 20.73 4.23 8.70
N VAL A 163 20.07 3.17 9.21
CA VAL A 163 18.86 2.64 8.60
C VAL A 163 17.71 3.62 8.74
N GLU A 164 17.52 4.21 9.92
CA GLU A 164 16.49 5.22 10.15
C GLU A 164 16.67 6.45 9.24
N LEU A 165 17.91 6.94 9.09
CA LEU A 165 18.21 8.04 8.18
C LEU A 165 17.82 7.70 6.72
N THR A 166 18.06 6.47 6.30
CA THR A 166 17.69 5.98 4.96
C THR A 166 16.17 5.91 4.82
N LEU A 167 15.47 5.35 5.81
CA LEU A 167 14.01 5.28 5.83
C LEU A 167 13.37 6.68 5.84
N ASP A 168 13.93 7.63 6.62
CA ASP A 168 13.50 9.02 6.60
C ASP A 168 13.58 9.64 5.20
N ALA A 169 14.67 9.39 4.49
CA ALA A 169 14.82 9.85 3.11
C ALA A 169 13.78 9.20 2.17
N CYS A 170 13.52 7.90 2.32
CA CYS A 170 12.50 7.20 1.55
C CYS A 170 11.10 7.77 1.83
N HIS A 171 10.74 7.98 3.10
CA HIS A 171 9.45 8.57 3.47
C HIS A 171 9.30 10.00 2.93
N ALA A 172 10.37 10.80 2.94
CA ALA A 172 10.35 12.16 2.37
C ALA A 172 10.12 12.17 0.85
N LEU A 173 10.60 11.15 0.15
CA LEU A 173 10.48 11.00 -1.30
C LEU A 173 9.18 10.28 -1.74
N GLN A 174 8.45 9.66 -0.84
CA GLN A 174 7.29 8.83 -1.15
C GLN A 174 6.25 9.53 -2.05
N ASN A 175 6.01 10.82 -1.82
CA ASN A 175 5.06 11.60 -2.62
C ASN A 175 5.58 12.01 -4.01
N TYR A 176 6.87 11.78 -4.26
CA TYR A 176 7.55 12.12 -5.51
C TYR A 176 7.98 10.87 -6.28
N GLY A 177 7.52 9.71 -5.83
CA GLY A 177 7.78 8.42 -6.46
C GLY A 177 7.14 8.30 -7.85
N VAL A 178 7.52 7.26 -8.56
CA VAL A 178 6.95 6.94 -9.86
C VAL A 178 5.53 6.42 -9.67
N ASP A 179 4.62 6.80 -10.57
CA ASP A 179 3.22 6.37 -10.51
C ASP A 179 3.10 4.86 -10.78
N LYS A 180 2.83 4.09 -9.74
CA LYS A 180 2.67 2.62 -9.81
C LYS A 180 1.55 2.14 -10.73
N TYR A 181 0.61 3.02 -11.07
CA TYR A 181 -0.48 2.70 -12.00
C TYR A 181 -0.10 2.88 -13.47
N LYS A 182 1.06 3.46 -13.77
CA LYS A 182 1.60 3.49 -15.11
C LYS A 182 2.19 2.13 -15.46
N ARG A 183 2.06 1.74 -16.72
CA ARG A 183 2.77 0.57 -17.23
C ARG A 183 4.25 0.72 -16.95
N ALA A 184 4.87 -0.36 -16.49
CA ALA A 184 6.32 -0.42 -16.41
C ALA A 184 6.91 0.05 -17.74
N PRO A 185 7.81 1.03 -17.77
CA PRO A 185 8.41 1.50 -19.00
C PRO A 185 9.15 0.33 -19.67
N LYS A 186 9.02 0.21 -20.97
CA LYS A 186 9.79 -0.79 -21.71
C LYS A 186 11.26 -0.45 -21.55
N LYS A 187 12.09 -1.47 -21.31
CA LYS A 187 13.55 -1.31 -21.36
C LYS A 187 13.95 -0.56 -22.63
N MET A 188 14.70 0.51 -22.46
CA MET A 188 15.21 1.25 -23.60
C MET A 188 16.23 0.39 -24.36
N SER A 189 16.15 0.41 -25.70
CA SER A 189 17.20 -0.19 -26.51
C SER A 189 18.52 0.57 -26.33
N GLU A 190 19.65 -0.11 -26.53
CA GLU A 190 20.98 0.52 -26.49
C GLU A 190 21.09 1.73 -27.44
N GLU A 191 20.39 1.69 -28.57
CA GLU A 191 20.31 2.81 -29.51
C GLU A 191 19.55 4.02 -28.94
N ALA A 192 18.45 3.76 -28.22
CA ALA A 192 17.68 4.82 -27.56
C ALA A 192 18.43 5.42 -26.38
N LYS A 193 19.22 4.62 -25.64
CA LYS A 193 20.12 5.10 -24.57
C LYS A 193 21.20 6.01 -25.14
N ALA A 194 21.83 5.59 -26.23
CA ALA A 194 22.87 6.37 -26.90
C ALA A 194 22.31 7.71 -27.45
N ALA A 195 21.11 7.69 -28.05
CA ALA A 195 20.45 8.90 -28.54
C ALA A 195 20.13 9.88 -27.40
N ARG A 196 19.61 9.40 -26.26
CA ARG A 196 19.33 10.23 -25.08
C ARG A 196 20.60 10.81 -24.45
N LYS A 197 21.66 10.01 -24.37
CA LYS A 197 22.96 10.49 -23.90
C LYS A 197 23.48 11.63 -24.78
N HIS A 198 23.30 11.52 -26.09
CA HIS A 198 23.71 12.56 -27.04
C HIS A 198 22.84 13.82 -26.88
N GLU A 199 21.53 13.67 -26.68
CA GLU A 199 20.59 14.77 -26.50
C GLU A 199 20.83 15.54 -25.18
N SER A 200 21.05 14.82 -24.06
CA SER A 200 21.39 15.44 -22.78
C SER A 200 22.74 16.16 -22.80
N THR A 201 23.68 15.70 -23.60
CA THR A 201 24.97 16.38 -23.79
C THR A 201 24.79 17.69 -24.55
N ILE A 202 23.88 17.73 -25.52
CA ILE A 202 23.57 18.96 -26.28
C ILE A 202 22.81 19.96 -25.41
N GLU A 203 21.80 19.54 -24.62
CA GLU A 203 21.04 20.40 -23.72
C GLU A 203 21.94 21.06 -22.66
N ASN A 204 22.90 20.32 -22.09
CA ASN A 204 23.86 20.88 -21.14
C ASN A 204 24.77 21.96 -21.74
N TYR A 205 24.94 22.02 -23.08
CA TYR A 205 25.68 23.10 -23.73
C TYR A 205 24.85 24.38 -23.93
N ASP A 206 23.52 24.28 -23.89
CA ASP A 206 22.61 25.41 -24.08
C ASP A 206 22.10 26.04 -22.77
N ASP A 207 22.42 25.46 -21.63
CA ASP A 207 22.02 25.99 -20.33
C ASP A 207 22.79 27.29 -20.02
N VAL A 208 22.06 28.34 -19.62
CA VAL A 208 22.59 29.66 -19.25
C VAL A 208 23.66 29.58 -18.14
N TRP A 209 23.55 28.57 -17.27
CA TRP A 209 24.50 28.35 -16.18
C TRP A 209 25.82 27.72 -16.66
N SER A 210 25.81 26.90 -17.70
CA SER A 210 27.02 26.35 -18.28
C SER A 210 27.84 27.42 -19.02
N LYS A 211 27.19 28.44 -19.55
CA LYS A 211 27.85 29.59 -20.20
C LYS A 211 28.54 30.54 -19.19
N THR A 212 28.11 30.57 -17.94
CA THR A 212 28.72 31.39 -16.89
C THR A 212 29.91 30.71 -16.20
N THR A 213 30.06 29.41 -16.27
CA THR A 213 31.15 28.65 -15.66
C THR A 213 32.31 28.35 -16.61
N SER A 214 32.21 28.69 -17.89
CA SER A 214 33.22 28.41 -18.91
C SER A 214 34.43 29.38 -18.94
N PHE A 215 34.76 30.03 -17.79
CA PHE A 215 35.96 30.85 -17.67
C PHE A 215 37.18 30.08 -17.11
N SER A 216 37.18 28.77 -17.04
CA SER A 216 38.36 27.95 -16.83
C SER A 216 38.40 26.83 -17.86
N ALA A 217 39.14 27.09 -18.94
CA ALA A 217 39.48 26.08 -19.91
C ALA A 217 40.32 25.00 -19.24
N GLN A 218 39.69 23.93 -18.82
CA GLN A 218 40.34 22.62 -18.70
C GLN A 218 39.57 21.68 -19.64
N GLU A 219 40.29 21.12 -20.58
CA GLU A 219 39.80 20.08 -21.47
C GLU A 219 39.10 19.01 -20.63
N PRO A 220 37.93 18.48 -21.08
CA PRO A 220 37.31 17.37 -20.40
C PRO A 220 38.23 16.18 -20.51
N GLN A 221 38.87 15.79 -19.42
CA GLN A 221 39.37 14.41 -19.33
C GLN A 221 38.15 13.51 -19.52
N GLU A 222 38.20 12.71 -20.60
CA GLU A 222 37.38 11.54 -20.77
C GLU A 222 37.51 10.67 -19.53
N SER A 223 36.70 10.83 -18.52
CA SER A 223 36.46 9.80 -17.55
C SER A 223 35.59 8.75 -18.25
N ALA A 224 36.28 7.78 -18.87
CA ALA A 224 35.67 6.50 -19.19
C ALA A 224 35.27 5.87 -17.85
N ASP A 225 34.04 6.04 -17.46
CA ASP A 225 33.20 5.32 -16.51
C ASP A 225 32.18 6.27 -15.92
N GLY A 226 31.47 6.97 -16.75
CA GLY A 226 30.23 7.59 -16.38
C GLY A 226 29.10 6.58 -16.61
N ASP A 227 28.96 5.67 -15.67
CA ASP A 227 27.78 4.82 -15.56
C ASP A 227 26.59 5.74 -15.29
N ASN A 228 25.95 6.18 -16.38
CA ASN A 228 24.82 7.11 -16.32
C ASN A 228 23.55 6.32 -16.05
N HIS A 229 23.44 5.76 -14.84
CA HIS A 229 22.27 5.05 -14.35
C HIS A 229 21.03 5.94 -14.24
N GLU A 230 21.17 7.27 -14.33
CA GLU A 230 20.09 8.24 -14.21
C GLU A 230 18.96 8.08 -15.24
N PHE A 231 19.16 7.30 -16.29
CA PHE A 231 18.24 7.22 -17.43
C PHE A 231 17.46 5.91 -17.53
N GLU A 232 17.73 4.95 -16.69
CA GLU A 232 16.93 3.72 -16.65
C GLU A 232 15.88 3.80 -15.54
N PRO A 233 14.58 3.82 -15.88
CA PRO A 233 13.52 3.85 -14.87
C PRO A 233 13.62 2.70 -13.86
N GLU A 234 14.15 1.56 -14.29
CA GLU A 234 14.32 0.35 -13.49
C GLU A 234 15.44 0.46 -12.44
N GLU A 235 16.37 1.39 -12.63
CA GLU A 235 17.49 1.67 -11.73
C GLU A 235 17.25 2.94 -10.88
N ASN A 236 16.14 3.63 -11.12
CA ASN A 236 15.78 4.79 -10.35
C ASN A 236 15.24 4.36 -8.97
N ILE A 237 15.84 4.86 -7.90
CA ILE A 237 15.42 4.57 -6.53
C ILE A 237 13.96 4.93 -6.27
N LEU A 238 13.43 5.96 -6.91
CA LEU A 238 12.04 6.36 -6.78
C LEU A 238 11.09 5.33 -7.40
N TYR A 239 11.52 4.67 -8.46
CA TYR A 239 10.79 3.56 -9.08
C TYR A 239 10.81 2.29 -8.22
N PHE A 240 11.90 2.07 -7.49
CA PHE A 240 12.02 0.94 -6.58
C PHE A 240 11.18 1.12 -5.31
N LEU A 241 10.94 2.36 -4.88
CA LEU A 241 10.20 2.70 -3.66
C LEU A 241 8.67 2.65 -3.83
N GLU A 242 8.16 2.46 -5.04
CA GLU A 242 6.74 2.19 -5.33
C GLU A 242 6.39 0.71 -5.25
#